data_5a362a9e12364b82f186f9afb6204aef
#
_entry.id   5a362a9e12364b82f186f9afb6204aef
#
_cell.length_a   1.000
_cell.length_b   1.000
_cell.length_c   1.000
_cell.angle_alpha   90.00
_cell.angle_beta   90.00
_cell.angle_gamma   90.00
#
_symmetry.space_group_name_H-M   'P 1'
#
loop_
_entity.id
_entity.type
_entity.pdbx_description
1 polymer ?
#
loop_
_entity_poly.entity_id
_entity_poly.type
_entity_poly.pdbx_seq_one_letter_code
_entity_poly.pdbx_strand_id
1 'polypeptide(L)'
;MFTPVKLGSIELKNRLVMAPLTRMRAVAGDVPHPLAKTYYAQRASAGLIITEATQISPLGMGYPATPGIYSAEQTAAWKEIVVAVHAKGGSIVAQLWHVGRISHSSLHPEQGVPEAPSAIAAAGQTYGADWQLHDYETPKAMTSDDIARLIKEYETAAQNAKSAGFDGVEIHAANGYLLDQFLQDKTNQRTDQYGGSIENRLRLLGEVIDAVAKVFPSDRIGVRLSPYGQFNDMSDSDPVALFGAAIQKLNSYHLAYVHMIEPRSTSAGGNDQVYEDAPVTSEIFRKAYQGKFISAGGYDQAMGEKVLEDGLADAVAYGRLYISNPDLAERFEKNAPLNPYNRATFYGGAEVGYTDYPVL
;
A
#
# COMPACT_ATOMS: atom_id res chain seq x y z
N MET A 1 15.26 15.86 7.07
CA MET A 1 14.98 14.46 6.69
C MET A 1 15.53 13.45 7.70
N PHE A 2 16.74 13.65 8.26
CA PHE A 2 17.46 12.70 9.13
C PHE A 2 17.19 12.86 10.64
N THR A 3 16.14 13.55 11.00
CA THR A 3 15.71 13.70 12.40
C THR A 3 14.64 12.68 12.75
N PRO A 4 14.64 12.13 13.98
CA PRO A 4 13.59 11.24 14.44
C PRO A 4 12.19 11.85 14.34
N VAL A 5 11.19 11.01 14.16
CA VAL A 5 9.76 11.39 14.18
C VAL A 5 8.93 10.24 14.75
N LYS A 6 7.81 10.56 15.40
CA LYS A 6 6.81 9.57 15.80
C LYS A 6 5.63 9.61 14.85
N LEU A 7 5.25 8.46 14.33
CA LEU A 7 4.00 8.23 13.61
C LEU A 7 3.08 7.43 14.56
N GLY A 8 2.15 8.14 15.21
CA GLY A 8 1.44 7.56 16.35
C GLY A 8 2.40 7.11 17.44
N SER A 9 2.37 5.82 17.80
CA SER A 9 3.31 5.19 18.76
C SER A 9 4.53 4.53 18.09
N ILE A 10 4.66 4.59 16.78
CA ILE A 10 5.81 4.02 16.05
C ILE A 10 6.93 5.07 16.01
N GLU A 11 8.07 4.77 16.62
CA GLU A 11 9.24 5.67 16.63
C GLU A 11 10.12 5.39 15.41
N LEU A 12 10.35 6.43 14.60
CA LEU A 12 11.19 6.41 13.43
C LEU A 12 12.49 7.14 13.71
N LYS A 13 13.62 6.53 13.35
CA LYS A 13 14.96 7.14 13.49
C LYS A 13 15.25 8.25 12.47
N ASN A 14 14.53 8.27 11.36
CA ASN A 14 14.55 9.31 10.33
C ASN A 14 13.19 9.37 9.63
N ARG A 15 13.00 10.32 8.71
CA ARG A 15 11.74 10.58 8.01
C ARG A 15 11.66 9.95 6.61
N LEU A 16 12.57 9.04 6.29
CA LEU A 16 12.54 8.27 5.04
C LEU A 16 11.73 6.99 5.25
N VAL A 17 10.72 6.80 4.43
CA VAL A 17 9.87 5.61 4.44
C VAL A 17 10.12 4.80 3.18
N MET A 18 10.36 3.50 3.32
CA MET A 18 10.30 2.59 2.18
C MET A 18 8.82 2.38 1.82
N ALA A 19 8.42 2.89 0.66
CA ALA A 19 7.06 2.72 0.14
C ALA A 19 6.74 1.24 -0.10
N PRO A 20 5.47 0.83 -0.03
CA PRO A 20 5.05 -0.52 -0.39
C PRO A 20 5.33 -0.79 -1.88
N LEU A 21 6.05 -1.86 -2.16
CA LEU A 21 6.53 -2.23 -3.48
C LEU A 21 6.24 -3.71 -3.76
N THR A 22 5.26 -4.01 -4.57
CA THR A 22 4.98 -5.37 -5.05
C THR A 22 6.17 -5.91 -5.83
N ARG A 23 6.67 -7.10 -5.46
CA ARG A 23 7.86 -7.70 -6.06
C ARG A 23 7.56 -9.01 -6.79
N MET A 24 6.38 -9.62 -6.59
CA MET A 24 5.93 -10.85 -7.24
C MET A 24 6.95 -11.99 -7.10
N ARG A 25 7.37 -12.29 -5.88
CA ARG A 25 8.36 -13.32 -5.56
C ARG A 25 7.87 -14.33 -4.50
N ALA A 26 6.60 -14.29 -4.11
CA ALA A 26 6.04 -15.28 -3.20
C ALA A 26 6.17 -16.70 -3.80
N VAL A 27 6.33 -17.68 -2.94
CA VAL A 27 6.38 -19.11 -3.32
C VAL A 27 5.00 -19.75 -3.22
N ALA A 28 4.91 -21.04 -3.50
CA ALA A 28 3.64 -21.78 -3.44
C ALA A 28 2.88 -21.52 -2.12
N GLY A 29 1.55 -21.36 -2.21
CA GLY A 29 0.69 -21.00 -1.09
C GLY A 29 0.77 -19.52 -0.71
N ASP A 30 1.24 -18.66 -1.61
CA ASP A 30 1.41 -17.19 -1.41
C ASP A 30 2.29 -16.88 -0.19
N VAL A 31 3.22 -17.79 0.12
CA VAL A 31 4.15 -17.62 1.24
C VAL A 31 5.27 -16.65 0.80
N PRO A 32 5.62 -15.63 1.62
CA PRO A 32 6.76 -14.77 1.34
C PRO A 32 8.03 -15.57 1.00
N HIS A 33 8.70 -15.17 -0.07
CA HIS A 33 9.94 -15.86 -0.49
C HIS A 33 11.01 -15.81 0.62
N PRO A 34 11.81 -16.87 0.85
CA PRO A 34 12.88 -16.83 1.86
C PRO A 34 13.86 -15.67 1.70
N LEU A 35 14.13 -15.21 0.48
CA LEU A 35 14.97 -14.04 0.21
C LEU A 35 14.34 -12.72 0.70
N ALA A 36 13.04 -12.66 0.97
CA ALA A 36 12.39 -11.47 1.50
C ALA A 36 12.98 -11.10 2.88
N LYS A 37 13.43 -12.07 3.67
CA LYS A 37 14.14 -11.84 4.92
C LYS A 37 15.40 -10.97 4.71
N THR A 38 16.22 -11.29 3.72
CA THR A 38 17.39 -10.50 3.35
C THR A 38 16.99 -9.15 2.77
N TYR A 39 16.03 -9.14 1.84
CA TYR A 39 15.55 -7.95 1.15
C TYR A 39 15.09 -6.86 2.12
N TYR A 40 14.23 -7.19 3.07
CA TYR A 40 13.73 -6.22 4.04
C TYR A 40 14.78 -5.86 5.09
N ALA A 41 15.57 -6.82 5.55
CA ALA A 41 16.66 -6.56 6.52
C ALA A 41 17.74 -5.63 5.96
N GLN A 42 18.06 -5.70 4.65
CA GLN A 42 18.98 -4.77 3.99
C GLN A 42 18.49 -3.32 4.03
N ARG A 43 17.16 -3.11 4.10
CA ARG A 43 16.51 -1.79 4.06
C ARG A 43 16.16 -1.25 5.46
N ALA A 44 16.65 -1.91 6.51
CA ALA A 44 16.37 -1.54 7.89
C ALA A 44 16.93 -0.16 8.30
N SER A 45 17.75 0.50 7.47
CA SER A 45 18.17 1.90 7.68
C SER A 45 17.02 2.91 7.44
N ALA A 46 15.95 2.53 6.73
CA ALA A 46 14.74 3.34 6.61
C ALA A 46 14.16 3.67 7.99
N GLY A 47 13.53 4.83 8.12
CA GLY A 47 12.74 5.17 9.30
C GLY A 47 11.57 4.22 9.50
N LEU A 48 10.89 3.87 8.40
CA LEU A 48 9.82 2.87 8.38
C LEU A 48 9.89 2.06 7.09
N ILE A 49 9.70 0.76 7.18
CA ILE A 49 9.44 -0.11 6.04
C ILE A 49 7.93 -0.40 5.99
N ILE A 50 7.29 -0.12 4.85
CA ILE A 50 5.95 -0.65 4.56
C ILE A 50 6.16 -1.82 3.60
N THR A 51 5.64 -3.00 3.96
CA THR A 51 5.82 -4.19 3.11
C THR A 51 5.20 -4.00 1.74
N GLU A 52 5.60 -4.85 0.78
CA GLU A 52 4.77 -5.05 -0.40
C GLU A 52 3.32 -5.35 -0.02
N ALA A 53 2.38 -4.95 -0.89
CA ALA A 53 0.97 -5.20 -0.67
C ALA A 53 0.73 -6.70 -0.47
N THR A 54 0.08 -7.04 0.64
CA THR A 54 -0.03 -8.40 1.17
C THR A 54 -1.52 -8.76 1.27
N GLN A 55 -1.95 -9.74 0.48
CA GLN A 55 -3.37 -10.08 0.40
C GLN A 55 -3.92 -10.67 1.70
N ILE A 56 -5.13 -10.19 2.07
CA ILE A 56 -5.83 -10.59 3.30
C ILE A 56 -6.59 -11.91 3.17
N SER A 57 -6.80 -12.36 1.95
CA SER A 57 -7.49 -13.61 1.60
C SER A 57 -7.10 -14.07 0.20
N PRO A 58 -7.39 -15.32 -0.20
CA PRO A 58 -7.16 -15.79 -1.57
C PRO A 58 -7.86 -14.94 -2.63
N LEU A 59 -9.04 -14.39 -2.35
CA LEU A 59 -9.78 -13.50 -3.24
C LEU A 59 -9.16 -12.10 -3.36
N GLY A 60 -8.26 -11.74 -2.45
CA GLY A 60 -7.52 -10.48 -2.49
C GLY A 60 -6.36 -10.46 -3.49
N MET A 61 -6.02 -11.60 -4.11
CA MET A 61 -4.90 -11.73 -5.04
C MET A 61 -5.23 -11.10 -6.40
N GLY A 62 -4.30 -10.31 -6.95
CA GLY A 62 -4.46 -9.65 -8.26
C GLY A 62 -3.32 -9.85 -9.22
N TYR A 63 -2.20 -10.40 -8.77
CA TYR A 63 -1.04 -10.69 -9.60
C TYR A 63 -0.36 -11.98 -9.15
N PRO A 64 0.30 -12.73 -10.06
CA PRO A 64 1.00 -13.96 -9.69
C PRO A 64 2.08 -13.69 -8.64
N ALA A 65 2.31 -14.66 -7.77
CA ALA A 65 3.39 -14.65 -6.78
C ALA A 65 3.42 -13.40 -5.87
N THR A 66 2.26 -12.86 -5.51
CA THR A 66 2.13 -11.87 -4.44
C THR A 66 1.90 -12.56 -3.09
N PRO A 67 2.49 -12.08 -1.98
CA PRO A 67 2.37 -12.75 -0.70
C PRO A 67 1.03 -12.49 -0.01
N GLY A 68 0.58 -13.47 0.76
CA GLY A 68 -0.58 -13.36 1.64
C GLY A 68 -0.22 -13.21 3.12
N ILE A 69 -1.23 -12.97 3.94
CA ILE A 69 -1.14 -12.95 5.42
C ILE A 69 -2.40 -13.57 6.06
N TYR A 70 -2.99 -14.53 5.41
CA TYR A 70 -4.23 -15.19 5.82
C TYR A 70 -4.03 -16.65 6.28
N SER A 71 -2.83 -17.22 6.11
CA SER A 71 -2.50 -18.58 6.58
C SER A 71 -1.45 -18.59 7.70
N ALA A 72 -1.34 -19.72 8.38
CA ALA A 72 -0.33 -19.92 9.41
C ALA A 72 1.08 -19.94 8.83
N GLU A 73 1.26 -20.55 7.66
CA GLU A 73 2.55 -20.63 6.96
C GLU A 73 3.04 -19.25 6.52
N GLN A 74 2.14 -18.44 5.96
CA GLN A 74 2.42 -17.05 5.58
C GLN A 74 2.81 -16.23 6.81
N THR A 75 2.05 -16.36 7.90
CA THR A 75 2.33 -15.67 9.17
C THR A 75 3.70 -16.05 9.74
N ALA A 76 4.06 -17.32 9.68
CA ALA A 76 5.37 -17.80 10.14
C ALA A 76 6.53 -17.23 9.29
N ALA A 77 6.38 -17.18 7.97
CA ALA A 77 7.37 -16.59 7.07
C ALA A 77 7.51 -15.08 7.31
N TRP A 78 6.42 -14.35 7.47
CA TRP A 78 6.45 -12.93 7.83
C TRP A 78 7.14 -12.69 9.17
N LYS A 79 6.92 -13.56 10.17
CA LYS A 79 7.58 -13.44 11.46
C LYS A 79 9.11 -13.49 11.35
N GLU A 80 9.65 -14.37 10.52
CA GLU A 80 11.11 -14.41 10.28
C GLU A 80 11.64 -13.14 9.64
N ILE A 81 10.87 -12.53 8.73
CA ILE A 81 11.21 -11.27 8.08
C ILE A 81 11.22 -10.14 9.11
N VAL A 82 10.15 -10.02 9.92
CA VAL A 82 10.03 -9.00 10.96
C VAL A 82 11.17 -9.09 11.96
N VAL A 83 11.50 -10.30 12.45
CA VAL A 83 12.62 -10.53 13.36
C VAL A 83 13.95 -10.07 12.75
N ALA A 84 14.17 -10.34 11.46
CA ALA A 84 15.40 -9.92 10.79
C ALA A 84 15.51 -8.40 10.62
N VAL A 85 14.40 -7.71 10.38
CA VAL A 85 14.35 -6.24 10.32
C VAL A 85 14.59 -5.63 11.70
N HIS A 86 13.91 -6.13 12.74
CA HIS A 86 14.08 -5.68 14.12
C HIS A 86 15.49 -5.91 14.64
N ALA A 87 16.13 -7.04 14.29
CA ALA A 87 17.52 -7.31 14.65
C ALA A 87 18.53 -6.28 14.08
N LYS A 88 18.12 -5.55 13.03
CA LYS A 88 18.86 -4.44 12.43
C LYS A 88 18.39 -3.05 12.92
N GLY A 89 17.50 -3.01 13.93
CA GLY A 89 16.94 -1.76 14.47
C GLY A 89 15.99 -1.04 13.50
N GLY A 90 15.36 -1.76 12.56
CA GLY A 90 14.33 -1.24 11.66
C GLY A 90 12.94 -1.37 12.25
N SER A 91 11.99 -0.53 11.78
CA SER A 91 10.56 -0.66 12.03
C SER A 91 9.85 -1.09 10.75
N ILE A 92 8.86 -1.98 10.86
CA ILE A 92 8.17 -2.56 9.71
C ILE A 92 6.66 -2.73 9.97
N VAL A 93 5.83 -2.30 9.00
CA VAL A 93 4.37 -2.47 9.02
C VAL A 93 3.91 -3.28 7.82
N ALA A 94 2.87 -4.10 7.99
CA ALA A 94 2.29 -4.86 6.89
C ALA A 94 1.26 -4.02 6.13
N GLN A 95 1.34 -3.93 4.80
CA GLN A 95 0.29 -3.34 4.00
C GLN A 95 -0.78 -4.38 3.69
N LEU A 96 -1.97 -4.23 4.27
CA LEU A 96 -3.13 -5.12 4.07
C LEU A 96 -3.87 -4.76 2.79
N TRP A 97 -4.11 -5.74 1.93
CA TRP A 97 -4.52 -5.52 0.55
C TRP A 97 -5.60 -6.49 0.07
N HIS A 98 -6.53 -5.96 -0.70
CA HIS A 98 -7.46 -6.69 -1.53
C HIS A 98 -7.64 -5.92 -2.84
N VAL A 99 -7.39 -6.57 -3.97
CA VAL A 99 -7.32 -5.88 -5.27
C VAL A 99 -8.68 -5.51 -5.86
N GLY A 100 -9.75 -6.13 -5.38
CA GLY A 100 -11.07 -5.94 -5.99
C GLY A 100 -11.11 -6.45 -7.44
N ARG A 101 -11.62 -5.60 -8.35
CA ARG A 101 -11.74 -5.93 -9.78
C ARG A 101 -10.42 -6.04 -10.54
N ILE A 102 -9.29 -5.69 -9.91
CA ILE A 102 -7.97 -5.71 -10.54
C ILE A 102 -7.36 -7.09 -10.37
N SER A 103 -7.96 -8.08 -11.01
CA SER A 103 -7.56 -9.47 -10.96
C SER A 103 -8.09 -10.24 -12.18
N HIS A 104 -7.78 -11.52 -12.22
CA HIS A 104 -8.28 -12.47 -13.19
C HIS A 104 -8.65 -13.79 -12.48
N SER A 105 -9.71 -14.46 -12.94
CA SER A 105 -10.25 -15.68 -12.31
C SER A 105 -9.22 -16.81 -12.14
N SER A 106 -8.24 -16.88 -13.04
CA SER A 106 -7.15 -17.88 -12.94
C SER A 106 -6.31 -17.78 -11.66
N LEU A 107 -6.33 -16.63 -10.98
CA LEU A 107 -5.59 -16.38 -9.72
C LEU A 107 -6.42 -16.76 -8.48
N HIS A 108 -7.71 -17.01 -8.65
CA HIS A 108 -8.62 -17.24 -7.54
C HIS A 108 -8.93 -18.73 -7.35
N PRO A 109 -9.28 -19.16 -6.11
CA PRO A 109 -9.77 -20.52 -5.87
C PRO A 109 -10.95 -20.86 -6.77
N GLU A 110 -10.98 -22.08 -7.28
CA GLU A 110 -12.06 -22.59 -8.14
C GLU A 110 -12.34 -21.69 -9.37
N GLN A 111 -11.37 -20.86 -9.77
CA GLN A 111 -11.50 -19.88 -10.85
C GLN A 111 -12.69 -18.91 -10.67
N GLY A 112 -12.94 -18.52 -9.41
CA GLY A 112 -13.97 -17.53 -9.08
C GLY A 112 -13.65 -16.16 -9.65
N VAL A 113 -14.66 -15.48 -10.19
CA VAL A 113 -14.48 -14.12 -10.72
C VAL A 113 -14.12 -13.13 -9.60
N PRO A 114 -13.33 -12.08 -9.92
CA PRO A 114 -13.03 -11.01 -8.97
C PRO A 114 -14.27 -10.37 -8.38
N GLU A 115 -14.14 -9.81 -7.18
CA GLU A 115 -15.22 -9.11 -6.48
C GLU A 115 -14.98 -7.58 -6.45
N ALA A 116 -16.03 -6.78 -6.55
CA ALA A 116 -15.94 -5.32 -6.56
C ALA A 116 -17.22 -4.68 -6.00
N PRO A 117 -17.25 -3.37 -5.73
CA PRO A 117 -18.49 -2.69 -5.33
C PRO A 117 -19.61 -2.85 -6.36
N SER A 118 -19.28 -2.85 -7.64
CA SER A 118 -20.22 -2.96 -8.76
C SER A 118 -19.64 -3.84 -9.87
N ALA A 119 -20.49 -4.45 -10.68
CA ALA A 119 -20.09 -5.32 -11.79
C ALA A 119 -19.58 -4.51 -13.00
N ILE A 120 -18.47 -3.79 -12.81
CA ILE A 120 -17.85 -2.91 -13.80
C ILE A 120 -16.39 -3.36 -13.99
N ALA A 121 -16.06 -3.93 -15.15
CA ALA A 121 -14.69 -4.28 -15.50
C ALA A 121 -13.79 -3.04 -15.57
N ALA A 122 -12.52 -3.19 -15.21
CA ALA A 122 -11.52 -2.15 -15.47
C ALA A 122 -11.14 -2.18 -16.96
N ALA A 123 -10.69 -1.05 -17.49
CA ALA A 123 -10.07 -1.02 -18.81
C ALA A 123 -8.62 -1.53 -18.73
N GLY A 124 -8.19 -2.30 -19.74
CA GLY A 124 -6.84 -2.82 -19.86
C GLY A 124 -6.71 -4.30 -19.50
N GLN A 125 -5.51 -4.70 -19.09
CA GLN A 125 -5.13 -6.10 -18.90
C GLN A 125 -4.38 -6.30 -17.58
N THR A 126 -4.43 -7.53 -17.07
CA THR A 126 -3.65 -7.99 -15.91
C THR A 126 -2.95 -9.32 -16.20
N TYR A 127 -1.95 -9.67 -15.40
CA TYR A 127 -1.31 -10.97 -15.49
C TYR A 127 -2.18 -12.04 -14.82
N GLY A 128 -2.47 -13.13 -15.56
CA GLY A 128 -3.06 -14.33 -14.98
C GLY A 128 -2.03 -15.23 -14.30
N ALA A 129 -2.48 -16.39 -13.76
CA ALA A 129 -1.63 -17.37 -13.10
C ALA A 129 -0.54 -17.96 -14.04
N ASP A 130 -0.78 -17.92 -15.34
CA ASP A 130 0.15 -18.32 -16.40
C ASP A 130 1.20 -17.26 -16.76
N TRP A 131 1.23 -16.12 -16.05
CA TRP A 131 2.09 -14.97 -16.33
C TRP A 131 1.87 -14.34 -17.72
N GLN A 132 0.70 -14.57 -18.32
CA GLN A 132 0.29 -13.91 -19.57
C GLN A 132 -0.68 -12.78 -19.25
N LEU A 133 -0.78 -11.81 -20.16
CA LEU A 133 -1.75 -10.72 -20.07
C LEU A 133 -3.12 -11.22 -20.52
N HIS A 134 -4.12 -10.98 -19.69
CA HIS A 134 -5.53 -11.22 -19.95
C HIS A 134 -6.34 -9.95 -19.76
N ASP A 135 -7.40 -9.78 -20.52
CA ASP A 135 -8.32 -8.67 -20.31
C ASP A 135 -8.99 -8.80 -18.94
N TYR A 136 -9.26 -7.66 -18.29
CA TYR A 136 -10.02 -7.67 -17.05
C TYR A 136 -11.42 -8.24 -17.25
N GLU A 137 -11.82 -9.13 -16.36
CA GLU A 137 -13.16 -9.71 -16.34
C GLU A 137 -14.16 -8.79 -15.65
N THR A 138 -15.45 -8.92 -16.00
CA THR A 138 -16.52 -8.26 -15.23
C THR A 138 -16.59 -8.88 -13.84
N PRO A 139 -16.32 -8.12 -12.78
CA PRO A 139 -16.34 -8.66 -11.42
C PRO A 139 -17.78 -8.94 -10.94
N LYS A 140 -17.90 -9.79 -9.95
CA LYS A 140 -19.12 -9.94 -9.16
C LYS A 140 -19.32 -8.70 -8.26
N ALA A 141 -20.50 -8.07 -8.33
CA ALA A 141 -20.87 -7.06 -7.34
C ALA A 141 -21.03 -7.72 -5.97
N MET A 142 -20.30 -7.22 -4.96
CA MET A 142 -20.33 -7.77 -3.60
C MET A 142 -21.72 -7.60 -2.97
N THR A 143 -22.22 -8.66 -2.35
CA THR A 143 -23.39 -8.63 -1.47
C THR A 143 -23.02 -8.10 -0.09
N SER A 144 -24.02 -7.87 0.76
CA SER A 144 -23.79 -7.51 2.17
C SER A 144 -23.02 -8.60 2.93
N ASP A 145 -23.26 -9.87 2.60
CA ASP A 145 -22.53 -11.00 3.21
C ASP A 145 -21.08 -11.05 2.75
N ASP A 146 -20.80 -10.75 1.47
CA ASP A 146 -19.44 -10.62 0.96
C ASP A 146 -18.68 -9.48 1.66
N ILE A 147 -19.34 -8.34 1.90
CA ILE A 147 -18.75 -7.22 2.65
C ILE A 147 -18.47 -7.60 4.11
N ALA A 148 -19.40 -8.29 4.77
CA ALA A 148 -19.20 -8.76 6.15
C ALA A 148 -18.03 -9.76 6.25
N ARG A 149 -17.90 -10.67 5.28
CA ARG A 149 -16.75 -11.58 5.15
C ARG A 149 -15.45 -10.79 4.96
N LEU A 150 -15.41 -9.84 4.04
CA LEU A 150 -14.24 -8.99 3.77
C LEU A 150 -13.75 -8.26 5.03
N ILE A 151 -14.65 -7.66 5.81
CA ILE A 151 -14.31 -6.98 7.06
C ILE A 151 -13.65 -7.96 8.03
N LYS A 152 -14.16 -9.20 8.11
CA LYS A 152 -13.57 -10.24 8.95
C LYS A 152 -12.21 -10.72 8.44
N GLU A 153 -12.00 -10.76 7.13
CA GLU A 153 -10.71 -11.07 6.52
C GLU A 153 -9.65 -10.01 6.88
N TYR A 154 -10.00 -8.70 6.88
CA TYR A 154 -9.11 -7.64 7.38
C TYR A 154 -8.78 -7.80 8.85
N GLU A 155 -9.75 -8.11 9.72
CA GLU A 155 -9.51 -8.38 11.14
C GLU A 155 -8.57 -9.58 11.34
N THR A 156 -8.77 -10.66 10.58
CA THR A 156 -7.93 -11.86 10.64
C THR A 156 -6.51 -11.58 10.15
N ALA A 157 -6.36 -10.86 9.04
CA ALA A 157 -5.07 -10.47 8.51
C ALA A 157 -4.30 -9.56 9.50
N ALA A 158 -4.99 -8.63 10.15
CA ALA A 158 -4.41 -7.82 11.21
C ALA A 158 -3.94 -8.69 12.40
N GLN A 159 -4.73 -9.70 12.81
CA GLN A 159 -4.34 -10.63 13.88
C GLN A 159 -3.08 -11.42 13.51
N ASN A 160 -2.98 -11.87 12.27
CA ASN A 160 -1.81 -12.57 11.75
C ASN A 160 -0.58 -11.65 11.70
N ALA A 161 -0.76 -10.39 11.25
CA ALA A 161 0.30 -9.38 11.27
C ALA A 161 0.81 -9.12 12.70
N LYS A 162 -0.09 -9.00 13.67
CA LYS A 162 0.28 -8.87 15.09
C LYS A 162 1.03 -10.08 15.60
N SER A 163 0.60 -11.29 15.24
CA SER A 163 1.24 -12.55 15.61
C SER A 163 2.63 -12.73 14.98
N ALA A 164 2.83 -12.18 13.77
CA ALA A 164 4.13 -12.10 13.10
C ALA A 164 5.07 -11.06 13.74
N GLY A 165 4.57 -10.16 14.58
CA GLY A 165 5.35 -9.17 15.30
C GLY A 165 5.52 -7.82 14.59
N PHE A 166 4.72 -7.52 13.57
CA PHE A 166 4.74 -6.21 12.91
C PHE A 166 4.48 -5.07 13.89
N ASP A 167 5.12 -3.92 13.68
CA ASP A 167 4.96 -2.72 14.50
C ASP A 167 3.59 -2.05 14.32
N GLY A 168 2.91 -2.35 13.24
CA GLY A 168 1.59 -1.86 12.88
C GLY A 168 1.15 -2.40 11.53
N VAL A 169 0.08 -1.83 10.98
CA VAL A 169 -0.43 -2.17 9.65
C VAL A 169 -0.80 -0.91 8.87
N GLU A 170 -0.73 -0.99 7.54
CA GLU A 170 -1.26 0.03 6.63
C GLU A 170 -2.44 -0.57 5.85
N ILE A 171 -3.60 0.08 5.91
CA ILE A 171 -4.78 -0.28 5.12
C ILE A 171 -4.62 0.34 3.72
N HIS A 172 -4.58 -0.50 2.70
CA HIS A 172 -4.44 -0.06 1.31
C HIS A 172 -5.78 0.37 0.74
N ALA A 173 -6.06 1.68 0.73
CA ALA A 173 -7.27 2.30 0.18
C ALA A 173 -6.92 3.23 -0.99
N ALA A 174 -6.02 2.80 -1.87
CA ALA A 174 -5.43 3.62 -2.93
C ALA A 174 -5.25 2.82 -4.24
N ASN A 175 -4.78 3.50 -5.29
CA ASN A 175 -4.34 2.91 -6.54
C ASN A 175 -5.38 2.07 -7.28
N GLY A 176 -6.67 2.31 -7.06
CA GLY A 176 -7.75 1.62 -7.74
C GLY A 176 -8.00 0.19 -7.27
N TYR A 177 -7.52 -0.18 -6.07
CA TYR A 177 -7.84 -1.47 -5.45
C TYR A 177 -9.16 -1.41 -4.67
N LEU A 178 -9.58 -2.48 -4.02
CA LEU A 178 -10.95 -2.67 -3.56
C LEU A 178 -11.50 -1.50 -2.74
N LEU A 179 -10.80 -1.04 -1.71
CA LEU A 179 -11.31 0.06 -0.88
C LEU A 179 -11.39 1.37 -1.67
N ASP A 180 -10.42 1.65 -2.55
CA ASP A 180 -10.48 2.81 -3.44
C ASP A 180 -11.63 2.70 -4.45
N GLN A 181 -11.94 1.47 -4.94
CA GLN A 181 -13.11 1.21 -5.77
C GLN A 181 -14.42 1.49 -5.05
N PHE A 182 -14.51 1.27 -3.74
CA PHE A 182 -15.68 1.66 -2.94
C PHE A 182 -15.77 3.18 -2.72
N LEU A 183 -14.64 3.88 -2.63
CA LEU A 183 -14.59 5.32 -2.43
C LEU A 183 -15.07 6.09 -3.66
N GLN A 184 -14.59 5.75 -4.86
CA GLN A 184 -14.75 6.55 -6.07
C GLN A 184 -16.01 6.20 -6.85
N ASP A 185 -16.76 7.21 -7.29
CA ASP A 185 -18.07 7.06 -7.90
C ASP A 185 -18.06 6.37 -9.27
N LYS A 186 -16.99 6.49 -10.05
CA LYS A 186 -16.87 5.76 -11.33
C LYS A 186 -16.99 4.24 -11.14
N THR A 187 -16.47 3.72 -10.06
CA THR A 187 -16.40 2.27 -9.79
C THR A 187 -17.47 1.80 -8.82
N ASN A 188 -18.01 2.69 -7.99
CA ASN A 188 -19.05 2.39 -7.03
C ASN A 188 -20.41 2.97 -7.49
N GLN A 189 -21.18 2.17 -8.20
CA GLN A 189 -22.53 2.49 -8.67
C GLN A 189 -23.62 1.83 -7.81
N ARG A 190 -23.30 1.51 -6.55
CA ARG A 190 -24.24 0.91 -5.60
C ARG A 190 -25.32 1.90 -5.18
N THR A 191 -26.50 1.36 -4.87
CA THR A 191 -27.68 2.12 -4.38
C THR A 191 -28.04 1.79 -2.94
N ASP A 192 -27.23 0.96 -2.27
CA ASP A 192 -27.39 0.61 -0.86
C ASP A 192 -26.54 1.53 0.05
N GLN A 193 -26.40 1.15 1.32
CA GLN A 193 -25.66 1.91 2.33
C GLN A 193 -24.15 2.03 2.07
N TYR A 194 -23.59 1.37 1.06
CA TYR A 194 -22.18 1.42 0.66
C TYR A 194 -21.96 2.22 -0.63
N GLY A 195 -22.99 2.87 -1.20
CA GLY A 195 -22.90 3.61 -2.45
C GLY A 195 -23.75 4.88 -2.47
N GLY A 196 -23.66 5.63 -3.58
CA GLY A 196 -24.34 6.90 -3.77
C GLY A 196 -23.62 8.05 -3.07
N SER A 197 -24.05 8.46 -1.89
CA SER A 197 -23.43 9.60 -1.18
C SER A 197 -21.98 9.33 -0.77
N ILE A 198 -21.18 10.39 -0.62
CA ILE A 198 -19.80 10.30 -0.12
C ILE A 198 -19.78 9.58 1.24
N GLU A 199 -20.71 9.88 2.14
CA GLU A 199 -20.82 9.23 3.45
C GLU A 199 -20.94 7.70 3.32
N ASN A 200 -21.83 7.23 2.44
CA ASN A 200 -22.03 5.81 2.18
C ASN A 200 -20.77 5.17 1.55
N ARG A 201 -20.14 5.85 0.58
CA ARG A 201 -18.91 5.36 -0.07
C ARG A 201 -17.72 5.25 0.91
N LEU A 202 -17.69 6.08 1.95
CA LEU A 202 -16.70 6.04 3.03
C LEU A 202 -17.01 5.01 4.13
N ARG A 203 -18.19 4.37 4.10
CA ARG A 203 -18.63 3.44 5.16
C ARG A 203 -17.71 2.25 5.30
N LEU A 204 -17.41 1.55 4.19
CA LEU A 204 -16.57 0.36 4.23
C LEU A 204 -15.17 0.65 4.76
N LEU A 205 -14.56 1.78 4.37
CA LEU A 205 -13.25 2.17 4.91
C LEU A 205 -13.30 2.32 6.43
N GLY A 206 -14.36 2.95 6.96
CA GLY A 206 -14.55 3.07 8.41
C GLY A 206 -14.70 1.72 9.10
N GLU A 207 -15.55 0.84 8.57
CA GLU A 207 -15.79 -0.50 9.15
C GLU A 207 -14.53 -1.38 9.11
N VAL A 208 -13.70 -1.26 8.08
CA VAL A 208 -12.40 -1.93 8.01
C VAL A 208 -11.44 -1.38 9.07
N ILE A 209 -11.36 -0.05 9.25
CA ILE A 209 -10.53 0.55 10.30
C ILE A 209 -11.01 0.06 11.68
N ASP A 210 -12.32 0.06 11.93
CA ASP A 210 -12.91 -0.42 13.19
C ASP A 210 -12.58 -1.89 13.46
N ALA A 211 -12.59 -2.74 12.42
CA ALA A 211 -12.22 -4.16 12.54
C ALA A 211 -10.74 -4.34 12.87
N VAL A 212 -9.86 -3.62 12.18
CA VAL A 212 -8.41 -3.65 12.42
C VAL A 212 -8.07 -3.06 13.80
N ALA A 213 -8.81 -2.04 14.26
CA ALA A 213 -8.63 -1.40 15.57
C ALA A 213 -8.97 -2.32 16.76
N LYS A 214 -9.70 -3.41 16.55
CA LYS A 214 -9.87 -4.46 17.58
C LYS A 214 -8.57 -5.22 17.86
N VAL A 215 -7.61 -5.15 16.93
CA VAL A 215 -6.35 -5.91 16.99
C VAL A 215 -5.16 -5.01 17.29
N PHE A 216 -4.96 -3.95 16.52
CA PHE A 216 -3.94 -2.94 16.74
C PHE A 216 -4.56 -1.67 17.34
N PRO A 217 -3.91 -1.00 18.31
CA PRO A 217 -4.34 0.35 18.69
C PRO A 217 -4.27 1.28 17.47
N SER A 218 -5.17 2.23 17.37
CA SER A 218 -5.30 3.08 16.16
C SER A 218 -4.03 3.86 15.83
N ASP A 219 -3.22 4.21 16.82
CA ASP A 219 -1.92 4.85 16.67
C ASP A 219 -0.80 3.93 16.12
N ARG A 220 -1.17 2.70 15.69
CA ARG A 220 -0.36 1.75 14.93
C ARG A 220 -0.99 1.35 13.59
N ILE A 221 -2.04 2.05 13.18
CA ILE A 221 -2.74 1.84 11.91
C ILE A 221 -2.48 3.03 11.00
N GLY A 222 -1.96 2.77 9.79
CA GLY A 222 -1.89 3.73 8.71
C GLY A 222 -3.00 3.48 7.68
N VAL A 223 -3.36 4.51 6.93
CA VAL A 223 -4.27 4.41 5.78
C VAL A 223 -3.63 5.07 4.57
N ARG A 224 -3.55 4.35 3.44
CA ARG A 224 -3.02 4.88 2.20
C ARG A 224 -4.13 5.28 1.25
N LEU A 225 -4.03 6.50 0.68
CA LEU A 225 -4.98 7.12 -0.25
C LEU A 225 -4.28 7.65 -1.50
N SER A 226 -4.99 7.72 -2.63
CA SER A 226 -4.48 8.23 -3.92
C SER A 226 -5.47 9.17 -4.60
N PRO A 227 -5.70 10.38 -4.05
CA PRO A 227 -6.53 11.39 -4.70
C PRO A 227 -6.02 11.68 -6.12
N TYR A 228 -6.95 11.86 -7.07
CA TYR A 228 -6.67 12.08 -8.50
C TYR A 228 -5.92 10.94 -9.21
N GLY A 229 -5.67 9.81 -8.54
CA GLY A 229 -5.04 8.65 -9.16
C GLY A 229 -5.90 8.07 -10.27
N GLN A 230 -5.33 7.89 -11.48
CA GLN A 230 -6.02 7.29 -12.64
C GLN A 230 -5.62 5.84 -12.88
N PHE A 231 -4.66 5.33 -12.09
CA PHE A 231 -4.20 3.95 -12.21
C PHE A 231 -5.35 2.97 -11.98
N ASN A 232 -5.39 1.87 -12.73
CA ASN A 232 -6.47 0.88 -12.68
C ASN A 232 -7.86 1.44 -13.08
N ASP A 233 -7.87 2.40 -14.02
CA ASP A 233 -9.09 2.98 -14.58
C ASP A 233 -9.98 3.66 -13.54
N MET A 234 -9.34 4.41 -12.62
CA MET A 234 -10.02 5.15 -11.54
C MET A 234 -10.30 6.59 -11.93
N SER A 235 -11.42 7.10 -11.42
CA SER A 235 -11.73 8.54 -11.35
C SER A 235 -12.92 8.78 -10.44
N ASP A 236 -13.00 9.96 -9.85
CA ASP A 236 -14.17 10.44 -9.10
C ASP A 236 -14.64 11.78 -9.69
N SER A 237 -15.92 12.04 -9.60
CA SER A 237 -16.52 13.29 -10.11
C SER A 237 -16.11 14.52 -9.32
N ASP A 238 -15.79 14.37 -8.01
CA ASP A 238 -15.29 15.44 -7.13
C ASP A 238 -14.26 14.88 -6.13
N PRO A 239 -13.00 14.70 -6.56
CA PRO A 239 -11.95 14.18 -5.69
C PRO A 239 -11.68 15.04 -4.44
N VAL A 240 -11.90 16.36 -4.53
CA VAL A 240 -11.68 17.27 -3.39
C VAL A 240 -12.74 17.02 -2.31
N ALA A 241 -13.99 16.94 -2.69
CA ALA A 241 -15.07 16.65 -1.74
C ALA A 241 -14.93 15.25 -1.14
N LEU A 242 -14.65 14.23 -1.98
CA LEU A 242 -14.50 12.85 -1.53
C LEU A 242 -13.35 12.70 -0.53
N PHE A 243 -12.13 13.06 -0.95
CA PHE A 243 -10.95 12.84 -0.11
C PHE A 243 -10.87 13.85 1.05
N GLY A 244 -11.48 15.04 0.91
CA GLY A 244 -11.69 15.96 2.03
C GLY A 244 -12.57 15.34 3.11
N ALA A 245 -13.69 14.72 2.74
CA ALA A 245 -14.55 14.00 3.68
C ALA A 245 -13.85 12.77 4.28
N ALA A 246 -13.05 12.04 3.47
CA ALA A 246 -12.23 10.94 3.98
C ALA A 246 -11.27 11.42 5.07
N ILE A 247 -10.53 12.51 4.85
CA ILE A 247 -9.62 13.11 5.83
C ILE A 247 -10.37 13.53 7.11
N GLN A 248 -11.54 14.15 6.99
CA GLN A 248 -12.35 14.51 8.16
C GLN A 248 -12.77 13.26 8.96
N LYS A 249 -13.17 12.19 8.29
CA LYS A 249 -13.48 10.91 8.94
C LYS A 249 -12.25 10.32 9.63
N LEU A 250 -11.07 10.33 8.96
CA LEU A 250 -9.83 9.77 9.50
C LEU A 250 -9.30 10.54 10.71
N ASN A 251 -9.60 11.84 10.86
CA ASN A 251 -9.24 12.62 12.05
C ASN A 251 -9.81 12.03 13.34
N SER A 252 -11.00 11.40 13.30
CA SER A 252 -11.64 10.82 14.49
C SER A 252 -10.96 9.53 15.01
N TYR A 253 -10.12 8.90 14.19
CA TYR A 253 -9.49 7.61 14.54
C TYR A 253 -8.16 7.75 15.27
N HIS A 254 -7.50 8.91 15.23
CA HIS A 254 -6.16 9.13 15.79
C HIS A 254 -5.13 8.10 15.26
N LEU A 255 -5.11 7.91 13.95
CA LEU A 255 -4.26 6.93 13.29
C LEU A 255 -2.75 7.25 13.45
N ALA A 256 -1.90 6.23 13.24
CA ALA A 256 -0.45 6.43 13.17
C ALA A 256 -0.09 7.44 12.08
N TYR A 257 -0.70 7.30 10.90
CA TYR A 257 -0.51 8.23 9.79
C TYR A 257 -1.59 8.08 8.71
N VAL A 258 -1.71 9.10 7.88
CA VAL A 258 -2.27 9.00 6.53
C VAL A 258 -1.12 9.05 5.53
N HIS A 259 -1.08 8.10 4.60
CA HIS A 259 -0.09 8.00 3.53
C HIS A 259 -0.73 8.41 2.20
N MET A 260 -0.36 9.54 1.66
CA MET A 260 -1.00 10.10 0.48
C MET A 260 -0.06 10.08 -0.74
N ILE A 261 -0.61 9.68 -1.88
CA ILE A 261 0.13 9.61 -3.13
C ILE A 261 -0.08 10.92 -3.90
N GLU A 262 1.01 11.56 -4.31
CA GLU A 262 1.00 12.68 -5.24
C GLU A 262 0.70 12.18 -6.66
N PRO A 263 -0.31 12.71 -7.36
CA PRO A 263 -0.75 12.22 -8.67
C PRO A 263 0.26 12.51 -9.80
N ARG A 264 1.29 13.31 -9.55
CA ARG A 264 2.38 13.53 -10.51
C ARG A 264 3.11 12.26 -10.93
N SER A 265 2.97 11.15 -10.19
CA SER A 265 3.51 9.84 -10.52
C SER A 265 2.36 8.84 -10.61
N THR A 266 1.68 8.81 -11.76
CA THR A 266 0.35 8.19 -11.92
C THR A 266 0.35 6.68 -12.17
N SER A 267 1.47 6.09 -12.53
CA SER A 267 1.52 4.70 -12.99
C SER A 267 1.97 3.70 -11.92
N ALA A 268 1.79 4.02 -10.63
CA ALA A 268 2.24 3.18 -9.50
C ALA A 268 3.68 2.64 -9.69
N GLY A 269 4.54 3.42 -10.34
CA GLY A 269 5.92 3.02 -10.65
C GLY A 269 6.11 2.32 -11.99
N GLY A 270 5.10 2.20 -12.83
CA GLY A 270 5.18 1.58 -14.16
C GLY A 270 6.08 2.32 -15.15
N ASN A 271 6.25 3.63 -14.99
CA ASN A 271 7.19 4.46 -15.77
C ASN A 271 7.85 5.53 -14.90
N ASP A 272 8.74 6.34 -15.48
CA ASP A 272 9.45 7.44 -14.79
C ASP A 272 8.85 8.82 -15.07
N GLN A 273 7.70 8.86 -15.75
CA GLN A 273 7.06 10.12 -16.08
C GLN A 273 6.58 10.83 -14.83
N VAL A 274 6.89 12.10 -14.73
CA VAL A 274 6.39 13.03 -13.72
C VAL A 274 5.57 14.10 -14.41
N TYR A 275 4.37 14.34 -13.91
CA TYR A 275 3.44 15.35 -14.43
C TYR A 275 3.53 16.58 -13.51
N GLU A 276 4.26 17.59 -13.94
CA GLU A 276 4.52 18.80 -13.15
C GLU A 276 3.26 19.62 -12.87
N ASP A 277 2.29 19.59 -13.79
CA ASP A 277 1.01 20.30 -13.66
C ASP A 277 -0.04 19.54 -12.83
N ALA A 278 0.30 18.36 -12.29
CA ALA A 278 -0.62 17.58 -11.47
C ALA A 278 -0.92 18.30 -10.14
N PRO A 279 -2.15 18.18 -9.61
CA PRO A 279 -2.47 18.72 -8.29
C PRO A 279 -1.51 18.21 -7.21
N VAL A 280 -1.11 19.07 -6.27
CA VAL A 280 -0.26 18.69 -5.14
C VAL A 280 -1.15 18.29 -3.96
N THR A 281 -1.32 16.99 -3.74
CA THR A 281 -2.27 16.47 -2.75
C THR A 281 -1.90 16.86 -1.31
N SER A 282 -0.61 16.96 -1.02
CA SER A 282 -0.14 17.43 0.29
C SER A 282 -0.54 18.88 0.56
N GLU A 283 -0.51 19.77 -0.44
CA GLU A 283 -0.98 21.16 -0.27
C GLU A 283 -2.49 21.25 -0.02
N ILE A 284 -3.27 20.39 -0.70
CA ILE A 284 -4.73 20.37 -0.61
C ILE A 284 -5.20 19.78 0.71
N PHE A 285 -4.63 18.63 1.13
CA PHE A 285 -5.21 17.83 2.21
C PHE A 285 -4.44 17.89 3.54
N ARG A 286 -3.13 18.22 3.53
CA ARG A 286 -2.31 18.19 4.76
C ARG A 286 -2.89 19.08 5.87
N LYS A 287 -3.37 20.27 5.52
CA LYS A 287 -3.91 21.22 6.51
C LYS A 287 -5.21 20.75 7.16
N ALA A 288 -5.98 19.92 6.47
CA ALA A 288 -7.23 19.35 6.98
C ALA A 288 -7.00 18.13 7.88
N TYR A 289 -5.83 17.47 7.77
CA TYR A 289 -5.50 16.31 8.60
C TYR A 289 -4.75 16.73 9.86
N GLN A 290 -5.25 16.31 11.02
CA GLN A 290 -4.70 16.67 12.33
C GLN A 290 -3.59 15.71 12.81
N GLY A 291 -3.45 14.55 12.15
CA GLY A 291 -2.43 13.54 12.49
C GLY A 291 -1.15 13.66 11.67
N LYS A 292 -0.38 12.59 11.65
CA LYS A 292 0.87 12.46 10.91
C LYS A 292 0.64 12.09 9.45
N PHE A 293 1.40 12.68 8.55
CA PHE A 293 1.20 12.62 7.11
C PHE A 293 2.48 12.15 6.41
N ILE A 294 2.37 11.05 5.65
CA ILE A 294 3.42 10.56 4.75
C ILE A 294 3.04 10.98 3.34
N SER A 295 3.95 11.64 2.61
CA SER A 295 3.77 11.93 1.20
C SER A 295 4.62 10.99 0.34
N ALA A 296 4.06 10.52 -0.79
CA ALA A 296 4.72 9.64 -1.74
C ALA A 296 4.44 10.10 -3.17
N GLY A 297 5.31 9.76 -4.12
CA GLY A 297 5.08 9.99 -5.54
C GLY A 297 6.16 10.87 -6.18
N GLY A 298 7.14 10.23 -6.82
CA GLY A 298 8.15 10.89 -7.64
C GLY A 298 9.09 11.84 -6.91
N TYR A 299 9.34 11.64 -5.62
CA TYR A 299 10.30 12.42 -4.84
C TYR A 299 11.74 11.98 -5.15
N ASP A 300 12.63 12.94 -5.33
CA ASP A 300 14.07 12.83 -5.10
C ASP A 300 14.43 13.35 -3.69
N GLN A 301 15.72 13.42 -3.36
CA GLN A 301 16.16 13.90 -2.05
C GLN A 301 15.75 15.36 -1.81
N ALA A 302 16.04 16.25 -2.75
CA ALA A 302 15.81 17.70 -2.61
C ALA A 302 14.31 18.02 -2.47
N MET A 303 13.47 17.38 -3.30
CA MET A 303 12.02 17.51 -3.21
C MET A 303 11.48 16.95 -1.88
N GLY A 304 12.04 15.83 -1.41
CA GLY A 304 11.67 15.23 -0.13
C GLY A 304 12.06 16.11 1.06
N GLU A 305 13.22 16.75 1.04
CA GLU A 305 13.63 17.73 2.06
C GLU A 305 12.69 18.93 2.06
N LYS A 306 12.41 19.46 0.87
CA LYS A 306 11.54 20.63 0.73
C LYS A 306 10.12 20.39 1.25
N VAL A 307 9.47 19.28 0.93
CA VAL A 307 8.10 18.99 1.40
C VAL A 307 8.03 18.85 2.92
N LEU A 308 9.12 18.38 3.56
CA LEU A 308 9.25 18.33 5.02
C LEU A 308 9.49 19.73 5.63
N GLU A 309 10.33 20.56 5.02
CA GLU A 309 10.60 21.94 5.45
C GLU A 309 9.36 22.82 5.33
N ASP A 310 8.58 22.66 4.26
CA ASP A 310 7.33 23.38 4.04
C ASP A 310 6.20 22.92 5.01
N GLY A 311 6.43 21.88 5.81
CA GLY A 311 5.44 21.32 6.74
C GLY A 311 4.28 20.59 6.05
N LEU A 312 4.44 20.23 4.78
CA LEU A 312 3.44 19.54 3.97
C LEU A 312 3.46 18.01 4.16
N ALA A 313 4.50 17.48 4.79
CA ALA A 313 4.60 16.09 5.22
C ALA A 313 5.39 15.97 6.53
N ASP A 314 5.17 14.88 7.27
CA ASP A 314 5.97 14.49 8.44
C ASP A 314 7.06 13.49 8.07
N ALA A 315 6.84 12.70 7.01
CA ALA A 315 7.78 11.76 6.43
C ALA A 315 7.53 11.61 4.93
N VAL A 316 8.51 11.10 4.18
CA VAL A 316 8.44 10.93 2.72
C VAL A 316 8.71 9.48 2.35
N ALA A 317 7.82 8.90 1.52
CA ALA A 317 7.95 7.54 1.05
C ALA A 317 8.59 7.48 -0.35
N TYR A 318 9.64 6.66 -0.45
CA TYR A 318 10.41 6.41 -1.67
C TYR A 318 10.18 4.98 -2.14
N GLY A 319 9.81 4.82 -3.40
CA GLY A 319 9.60 3.51 -4.02
C GLY A 319 10.83 3.02 -4.77
N ARG A 320 10.94 3.36 -6.05
CA ARG A 320 11.98 2.86 -6.97
C ARG A 320 13.41 3.04 -6.44
N LEU A 321 13.67 4.14 -5.76
CA LEU A 321 14.99 4.40 -5.18
C LEU A 321 15.36 3.35 -4.11
N TYR A 322 14.38 2.87 -3.30
CA TYR A 322 14.62 1.77 -2.36
C TYR A 322 14.79 0.41 -3.02
N ILE A 323 14.32 0.20 -4.25
CA ILE A 323 14.58 -1.05 -4.96
C ILE A 323 16.09 -1.24 -5.15
N SER A 324 16.76 -0.23 -5.71
CA SER A 324 18.17 -0.29 -6.09
C SER A 324 19.15 0.21 -5.03
N ASN A 325 18.65 0.87 -3.98
CA ASN A 325 19.48 1.39 -2.88
C ASN A 325 18.95 0.88 -1.54
N PRO A 326 19.40 -0.32 -1.11
CA PRO A 326 18.99 -0.85 0.19
C PRO A 326 19.31 0.10 1.35
N ASP A 327 20.39 0.83 1.23
CA ASP A 327 20.95 1.82 2.16
C ASP A 327 20.58 3.27 1.78
N LEU A 328 19.41 3.51 1.16
CA LEU A 328 19.03 4.82 0.63
C LEU A 328 19.14 5.95 1.66
N ALA A 329 18.75 5.69 2.91
CA ALA A 329 18.84 6.69 3.97
C ALA A 329 20.30 7.14 4.21
N GLU A 330 21.25 6.21 4.21
CA GLU A 330 22.67 6.50 4.38
C GLU A 330 23.26 7.21 3.15
N ARG A 331 22.83 6.81 1.93
CA ARG A 331 23.26 7.47 0.69
C ARG A 331 22.79 8.93 0.66
N PHE A 332 21.56 9.19 1.01
CA PHE A 332 21.05 10.56 1.10
C PHE A 332 21.80 11.37 2.16
N GLU A 333 21.99 10.82 3.36
CA GLU A 333 22.72 11.52 4.44
C GLU A 333 24.15 11.88 4.05
N LYS A 334 24.83 11.00 3.30
CA LYS A 334 26.21 11.20 2.83
C LYS A 334 26.33 11.89 1.47
N ASN A 335 25.20 12.24 0.83
CA ASN A 335 25.16 12.70 -0.57
C ASN A 335 25.92 11.76 -1.53
N ALA A 336 25.81 10.45 -1.29
CA ALA A 336 26.49 9.43 -2.06
C ALA A 336 25.73 9.11 -3.37
N PRO A 337 26.43 8.63 -4.42
CA PRO A 337 25.78 8.24 -5.67
C PRO A 337 24.74 7.15 -5.47
N LEU A 338 23.62 7.24 -6.18
CA LEU A 338 22.58 6.22 -6.17
C LEU A 338 22.85 5.15 -7.23
N ASN A 339 22.53 3.89 -6.87
CA ASN A 339 22.51 2.81 -7.84
C ASN A 339 21.34 3.00 -8.82
N PRO A 340 21.53 2.83 -10.13
CA PRO A 340 20.43 2.80 -11.07
C PRO A 340 19.56 1.53 -10.83
N TYR A 341 18.25 1.66 -10.95
CA TYR A 341 17.37 0.51 -10.93
C TYR A 341 17.19 -0.11 -12.32
N ASN A 342 16.96 -1.42 -12.34
CA ASN A 342 16.60 -2.13 -13.56
C ASN A 342 15.13 -2.57 -13.50
N ARG A 343 14.26 -1.94 -14.32
CA ARG A 343 12.82 -2.25 -14.34
C ARG A 343 12.50 -3.69 -14.69
N ALA A 344 13.30 -4.33 -15.55
CA ALA A 344 13.10 -5.71 -15.95
C ALA A 344 13.21 -6.71 -14.76
N THR A 345 13.78 -6.28 -13.64
CA THR A 345 13.94 -7.08 -12.42
C THR A 345 12.99 -6.66 -11.29
N PHE A 346 12.03 -5.78 -11.56
CA PHE A 346 11.09 -5.33 -10.52
C PHE A 346 10.19 -6.47 -10.05
N TYR A 347 9.75 -7.32 -10.96
CA TYR A 347 8.79 -8.38 -10.70
C TYR A 347 9.35 -9.76 -11.04
N GLY A 348 9.07 -10.74 -10.17
CA GLY A 348 9.51 -12.12 -10.38
C GLY A 348 11.02 -12.31 -10.23
N GLY A 349 11.52 -13.48 -10.61
CA GLY A 349 12.92 -13.86 -10.46
C GLY A 349 13.32 -14.27 -9.04
N ALA A 350 14.63 -14.35 -8.80
CA ALA A 350 15.21 -14.70 -7.50
C ALA A 350 16.02 -13.52 -6.93
N GLU A 351 17.36 -13.66 -6.77
CA GLU A 351 18.23 -12.66 -6.15
C GLU A 351 18.40 -11.39 -6.99
N VAL A 352 18.45 -11.55 -8.33
CA VAL A 352 18.78 -10.46 -9.26
C VAL A 352 17.73 -9.36 -9.21
N GLY A 353 18.18 -8.13 -8.94
CA GLY A 353 17.31 -6.97 -8.77
C GLY A 353 16.48 -7.00 -7.48
N TYR A 354 16.81 -7.88 -6.54
CA TYR A 354 16.12 -8.04 -5.26
C TYR A 354 17.06 -7.86 -4.08
N THR A 355 18.08 -8.74 -3.95
CA THR A 355 19.00 -8.74 -2.82
C THR A 355 20.45 -8.45 -3.22
N ASP A 356 20.74 -8.28 -4.50
CA ASP A 356 22.08 -8.16 -5.09
C ASP A 356 22.55 -6.72 -5.34
N TYR A 357 21.71 -5.71 -5.08
CA TYR A 357 22.14 -4.32 -5.21
C TYR A 357 23.21 -3.97 -4.15
N PRO A 358 24.32 -3.30 -4.56
CA PRO A 358 25.42 -2.98 -3.66
C PRO A 358 25.01 -1.89 -2.66
N VAL A 359 25.51 -2.03 -1.44
CA VAL A 359 25.52 -1.00 -0.40
C VAL A 359 26.80 -0.18 -0.44
N LEU A 360 26.87 0.94 0.31
CA LEU A 360 28.07 1.78 0.45
C LEU A 360 29.23 1.03 1.13
#